data_10f32f5b5230f3ce96038816224e2a00
#
_entry.id   10f32f5b5230f3ce96038816224e2a00
#
_cell.length_a   1.000
_cell.length_b   1.000
_cell.length_c   1.000
_cell.angle_alpha   90.00
_cell.angle_beta   90.00
_cell.angle_gamma   90.00
#
_symmetry.space_group_name_H-M   'P 1'
#
loop_
_entity.id
_entity.type
_entity.pdbx_description
1 polymer ?
#
loop_
_entity_poly.entity_id
_entity_poly.type
_entity_poly.pdbx_seq_one_letter_code
_entity_poly.pdbx_strand_id
1 'polypeptide(L)'
;WNASDTVSLNYGLRLDVPILPDTPTYNSEADAVFGVDTSNVPSGALLWSPRVGFNWDPNADGVQQIRGGIGLFSGRTPYVWLSNQYGNTGIEFTRISSFLSRPINAGNNITFVPDPFNQPTDVGNSSTNEVDVTDPDYHFPSVLRATLGYDRELPWQNMTFTTEFIFAQTNYDVYWENLNIVP
;
A
#
# COMPACT_ATOMS: atom_id res chain seq x y z
N TRP A 1 -25.41 -14.32 -12.22
CA TRP A 1 -26.85 -14.57 -12.28
C TRP A 1 -27.44 -13.93 -13.52
N ASN A 2 -28.08 -14.74 -14.37
CA ASN A 2 -28.84 -14.24 -15.52
C ASN A 2 -30.24 -13.90 -15.01
N ALA A 3 -30.52 -12.60 -14.88
CA ALA A 3 -31.80 -12.11 -14.37
C ALA A 3 -32.92 -12.24 -15.43
N SER A 4 -32.56 -12.17 -16.74
CA SER A 4 -33.38 -12.40 -17.90
C SER A 4 -32.53 -12.83 -19.10
N ASP A 5 -33.14 -13.05 -20.27
CA ASP A 5 -32.42 -13.33 -21.53
C ASP A 5 -31.57 -12.12 -21.99
N THR A 6 -31.89 -10.93 -21.51
CA THR A 6 -31.23 -9.68 -21.88
C THR A 6 -30.31 -9.12 -20.79
N VAL A 7 -30.44 -9.57 -19.53
CA VAL A 7 -29.73 -8.97 -18.38
C VAL A 7 -28.96 -10.02 -17.58
N SER A 8 -27.69 -9.82 -17.45
CA SER A 8 -26.85 -10.56 -16.49
C SER A 8 -26.31 -9.65 -15.39
N LEU A 9 -26.28 -10.15 -14.17
CA LEU A 9 -25.75 -9.47 -12.98
C LEU A 9 -24.59 -10.25 -12.41
N ASN A 10 -23.53 -9.53 -12.08
CA ASN A 10 -22.39 -10.04 -11.33
C ASN A 10 -22.32 -9.32 -10.00
N TYR A 11 -22.25 -10.06 -8.92
CA TYR A 11 -22.05 -9.49 -7.59
C TYR A 11 -21.08 -10.35 -6.80
N GLY A 12 -20.36 -9.73 -5.92
CA GLY A 12 -19.39 -10.41 -5.09
C GLY A 12 -18.95 -9.59 -3.89
N LEU A 13 -18.48 -10.31 -2.89
CA LEU A 13 -17.87 -9.74 -1.71
C LEU A 13 -16.53 -10.42 -1.51
N ARG A 14 -15.48 -9.61 -1.39
CA ARG A 14 -14.16 -10.07 -0.99
C ARG A 14 -13.81 -9.48 0.36
N LEU A 15 -13.26 -10.31 1.22
CA LEU A 15 -12.69 -9.92 2.50
C LEU A 15 -11.23 -10.36 2.51
N ASP A 16 -10.34 -9.40 2.69
CA ASP A 16 -8.92 -9.65 2.92
C ASP A 16 -8.58 -9.31 4.37
N VAL A 17 -7.73 -10.14 4.98
CA VAL A 17 -7.25 -9.93 6.35
C VAL A 17 -5.74 -10.08 6.34
N PRO A 18 -4.96 -8.98 6.31
CA PRO A 18 -3.52 -9.06 6.45
C PRO A 18 -3.18 -9.52 7.86
N ILE A 19 -2.37 -10.58 7.96
CA ILE A 19 -1.88 -11.09 9.24
C ILE A 19 -0.37 -10.92 9.26
N LEU A 20 0.11 -10.15 10.23
CA LEU A 20 1.52 -9.94 10.51
C LEU A 20 1.81 -10.68 11.82
N PRO A 21 2.49 -11.85 11.76
CA PRO A 21 2.61 -12.74 12.93
C PRO A 21 3.56 -12.21 14.01
N ASP A 22 4.49 -11.36 13.60
CA ASP A 22 5.49 -10.76 14.48
C ASP A 22 5.19 -9.28 14.69
N THR A 23 5.74 -8.71 15.76
CA THR A 23 5.70 -7.27 16.07
C THR A 23 7.11 -6.72 16.12
N PRO A 24 7.35 -5.49 15.63
CA PRO A 24 8.63 -4.80 15.82
C PRO A 24 8.92 -4.56 17.30
N THR A 25 10.16 -4.32 17.63
CA THR A 25 10.58 -4.01 19.01
C THR A 25 10.03 -2.65 19.44
N TYR A 26 9.43 -2.61 20.63
CA TYR A 26 8.96 -1.37 21.23
C TYR A 26 10.14 -0.51 21.68
N ASN A 27 10.14 0.76 21.23
CA ASN A 27 11.14 1.76 21.62
C ASN A 27 10.53 2.80 22.54
N SER A 28 10.85 2.69 23.85
CA SER A 28 10.33 3.59 24.87
C SER A 28 10.86 5.05 24.75
N GLU A 29 12.01 5.26 24.11
CA GLU A 29 12.53 6.61 23.88
C GLU A 29 11.75 7.31 22.76
N ALA A 30 11.43 6.58 21.70
CA ALA A 30 10.60 7.10 20.62
C ALA A 30 9.18 7.44 21.10
N ASP A 31 8.61 6.60 21.96
CA ASP A 31 7.31 6.87 22.58
C ASP A 31 7.37 8.10 23.48
N ALA A 32 8.36 8.22 24.34
CA ALA A 32 8.49 9.36 25.25
C ALA A 32 8.66 10.71 24.51
N VAL A 33 9.28 10.70 23.33
CA VAL A 33 9.56 11.94 22.56
C VAL A 33 8.44 12.28 21.61
N PHE A 34 7.89 11.29 20.90
CA PHE A 34 6.93 11.49 19.80
C PHE A 34 5.53 10.94 20.10
N GLY A 35 5.35 10.21 21.21
CA GLY A 35 4.08 9.56 21.53
C GLY A 35 3.70 8.44 20.56
N VAL A 36 4.68 7.72 20.01
CA VAL A 36 4.48 6.69 18.99
C VAL A 36 4.88 5.31 19.50
N ASP A 37 4.09 4.31 19.18
CA ASP A 37 4.38 2.91 19.48
C ASP A 37 5.02 2.22 18.28
N THR A 38 6.33 1.95 18.34
CA THR A 38 7.06 1.28 17.26
C THR A 38 6.64 -0.17 17.05
N SER A 39 5.97 -0.78 18.03
CA SER A 39 5.47 -2.16 17.92
C SER A 39 4.11 -2.27 17.24
N ASN A 40 3.43 -1.14 17.01
CA ASN A 40 2.12 -1.11 16.36
C ASN A 40 2.22 -1.45 14.88
N VAL A 41 1.52 -2.49 14.43
CA VAL A 41 1.42 -2.91 13.02
C VAL A 41 -0.03 -3.16 12.64
N PRO A 42 -0.43 -2.92 11.37
CA PRO A 42 -1.81 -3.03 10.93
C PRO A 42 -2.24 -4.48 10.68
N SER A 43 -2.05 -5.35 11.67
CA SER A 43 -2.41 -6.76 11.61
C SER A 43 -3.88 -6.98 11.95
N GLY A 44 -4.55 -7.88 11.21
CA GLY A 44 -5.94 -8.25 11.48
C GLY A 44 -6.99 -7.26 10.94
N ALA A 45 -6.60 -6.24 10.19
CA ALA A 45 -7.54 -5.30 9.57
C ALA A 45 -8.49 -6.01 8.59
N LEU A 46 -9.79 -5.69 8.64
CA LEU A 46 -10.79 -6.27 7.75
C LEU A 46 -10.98 -5.40 6.50
N LEU A 47 -10.49 -5.87 5.36
CA LEU A 47 -10.54 -5.14 4.09
C LEU A 47 -11.72 -5.63 3.24
N TRP A 48 -12.85 -4.95 3.36
CA TRP A 48 -14.06 -5.28 2.64
C TRP A 48 -14.03 -4.73 1.21
N SER A 49 -14.33 -5.58 0.23
CA SER A 49 -14.35 -5.22 -1.19
C SER A 49 -15.63 -5.74 -1.88
N PRO A 50 -16.79 -5.15 -1.56
CA PRO A 50 -18.05 -5.45 -2.25
C PRO A 50 -18.00 -4.91 -3.68
N ARG A 51 -18.65 -5.63 -4.62
CA ARG A 51 -18.78 -5.21 -6.02
C ARG A 51 -20.06 -5.74 -6.62
N VAL A 52 -20.63 -4.94 -7.53
CA VAL A 52 -21.75 -5.32 -8.35
C VAL A 52 -21.53 -4.80 -9.77
N GLY A 53 -21.91 -5.58 -10.75
CA GLY A 53 -21.88 -5.21 -12.16
C GLY A 53 -23.06 -5.82 -12.92
N PHE A 54 -23.33 -5.27 -14.08
CA PHE A 54 -24.36 -5.74 -14.97
C PHE A 54 -23.92 -5.68 -16.42
N ASN A 55 -24.50 -6.55 -17.21
CA ASN A 55 -24.53 -6.46 -18.67
C ASN A 55 -25.99 -6.52 -19.12
N TRP A 56 -26.34 -5.62 -20.02
CA TRP A 56 -27.66 -5.56 -20.61
C TRP A 56 -27.57 -5.49 -22.14
N ASP A 57 -28.14 -6.48 -22.81
CA ASP A 57 -28.36 -6.50 -24.25
C ASP A 57 -29.85 -6.22 -24.50
N PRO A 58 -30.26 -4.99 -24.85
CA PRO A 58 -31.66 -4.57 -24.90
C PRO A 58 -32.53 -5.43 -25.82
N ASN A 59 -31.96 -5.99 -26.89
CA ASN A 59 -32.69 -6.74 -27.92
C ASN A 59 -32.41 -8.25 -27.88
N ALA A 60 -31.45 -8.69 -27.05
CA ALA A 60 -30.94 -10.08 -27.06
C ALA A 60 -30.39 -10.52 -28.43
N ASP A 61 -29.87 -9.60 -29.22
CA ASP A 61 -29.36 -9.85 -30.58
C ASP A 61 -27.81 -9.72 -30.66
N GLY A 62 -27.16 -9.33 -29.57
CA GLY A 62 -25.72 -9.14 -29.52
C GLY A 62 -25.20 -7.90 -30.26
N VAL A 63 -26.08 -7.09 -30.87
CA VAL A 63 -25.70 -5.91 -31.66
C VAL A 63 -25.33 -4.74 -30.79
N GLN A 64 -25.90 -4.65 -29.61
CA GLN A 64 -25.61 -3.59 -28.64
C GLN A 64 -25.56 -4.13 -27.23
N GLN A 65 -24.72 -3.49 -26.40
CA GLN A 65 -24.55 -3.86 -25.01
C GLN A 65 -24.34 -2.62 -24.15
N ILE A 66 -25.05 -2.55 -23.02
CA ILE A 66 -24.81 -1.61 -21.95
C ILE A 66 -24.24 -2.41 -20.79
N ARG A 67 -23.08 -2.02 -20.32
CA ARG A 67 -22.39 -2.68 -19.21
C ARG A 67 -21.96 -1.66 -18.17
N GLY A 68 -21.94 -2.08 -16.93
CA GLY A 68 -21.50 -1.20 -15.88
C GLY A 68 -21.28 -1.91 -14.56
N GLY A 69 -20.74 -1.20 -13.62
CA GLY A 69 -20.53 -1.71 -12.29
C GLY A 69 -20.01 -0.68 -11.34
N ILE A 70 -20.12 -1.01 -10.05
CA ILE A 70 -19.55 -0.24 -8.95
C ILE A 70 -18.94 -1.21 -7.95
N GLY A 71 -17.83 -0.83 -7.36
CA GLY A 71 -17.18 -1.63 -6.34
C GLY A 71 -16.20 -0.84 -5.50
N LEU A 72 -15.99 -1.33 -4.30
CA LEU A 72 -14.90 -0.93 -3.42
C LEU A 72 -13.73 -1.88 -3.63
N PHE A 73 -12.56 -1.33 -3.84
CA PHE A 73 -11.33 -2.08 -4.09
C PHE A 73 -10.29 -1.71 -3.05
N SER A 74 -9.94 -2.68 -2.21
CA SER A 74 -8.87 -2.51 -1.22
C SER A 74 -7.54 -2.94 -1.83
N GLY A 75 -6.54 -2.06 -1.71
CA GLY A 75 -5.17 -2.29 -2.14
C GLY A 75 -4.32 -2.90 -1.03
N ARG A 76 -3.15 -3.39 -1.40
CA ARG A 76 -2.11 -3.79 -0.46
C ARG A 76 -1.17 -2.62 -0.24
N THR A 77 -0.78 -2.40 1.00
CA THR A 77 0.39 -1.57 1.28
C THR A 77 1.64 -2.26 0.75
N PRO A 78 2.58 -1.54 0.14
CA PRO A 78 3.88 -2.10 -0.18
C PRO A 78 4.53 -2.68 1.08
N TYR A 79 4.75 -3.99 1.09
CA TYR A 79 5.31 -4.67 2.27
C TYR A 79 6.73 -4.20 2.63
N VAL A 80 7.44 -3.57 1.71
CA VAL A 80 8.74 -2.95 2.00
C VAL A 80 8.64 -1.89 3.09
N TRP A 81 7.55 -1.13 3.13
CA TRP A 81 7.35 -0.10 4.16
C TRP A 81 7.09 -0.73 5.52
N LEU A 82 6.28 -1.78 5.56
CA LEU A 82 6.09 -2.54 6.79
C LEU A 82 7.38 -3.22 7.25
N SER A 83 8.15 -3.82 6.32
CA SER A 83 9.43 -4.44 6.69
C SER A 83 10.47 -3.44 7.19
N ASN A 84 10.44 -2.20 6.68
CA ASN A 84 11.29 -1.14 7.20
C ASN A 84 10.99 -0.83 8.66
N GLN A 85 9.71 -0.82 9.07
CA GLN A 85 9.35 -0.64 10.46
C GLN A 85 9.94 -1.72 11.38
N TYR A 86 10.01 -2.99 10.92
CA TYR A 86 10.64 -4.06 11.70
C TYR A 86 12.15 -3.88 11.88
N GLY A 87 12.82 -3.26 10.93
CA GLY A 87 14.25 -2.97 11.01
C GLY A 87 14.57 -1.62 11.64
N ASN A 88 13.72 -0.63 11.46
CA ASN A 88 13.97 0.75 11.85
C ASN A 88 13.16 1.13 13.10
N THR A 89 13.34 0.40 14.19
CA THR A 89 12.76 0.75 15.50
C THR A 89 13.64 1.70 16.29
N GLY A 90 14.89 1.93 15.82
CA GLY A 90 15.92 2.68 16.51
C GLY A 90 16.68 1.86 17.55
N ILE A 91 16.41 0.55 17.68
CA ILE A 91 17.03 -0.36 18.68
C ILE A 91 17.90 -1.41 18.00
N GLU A 92 17.41 -2.10 16.96
CA GLU A 92 18.04 -3.29 16.39
C GLU A 92 19.37 -3.00 15.73
N PHE A 93 19.51 -1.86 15.08
CA PHE A 93 20.76 -1.47 14.46
C PHE A 93 20.94 0.03 14.37
N THR A 94 22.20 0.41 14.34
CA THR A 94 22.64 1.78 14.17
C THR A 94 23.17 1.97 12.75
N ARG A 95 22.67 2.97 12.05
CA ARG A 95 23.16 3.32 10.71
C ARG A 95 24.31 4.30 10.83
N ILE A 96 25.49 3.87 10.38
CA ILE A 96 26.65 4.73 10.25
C ILE A 96 26.89 4.99 8.77
N SER A 97 26.84 6.25 8.35
CA SER A 97 27.15 6.66 6.98
C SER A 97 28.33 7.60 6.95
N SER A 98 29.31 7.31 6.11
CA SER A 98 30.43 8.18 5.82
C SER A 98 30.34 8.69 4.40
N PHE A 99 30.31 10.01 4.25
CA PHE A 99 30.56 10.64 2.96
C PHE A 99 32.04 10.97 2.85
N LEU A 100 32.65 10.81 1.67
CA LEU A 100 34.08 11.01 1.39
C LEU A 100 34.67 12.35 1.86
N SER A 101 33.84 13.31 2.23
CA SER A 101 34.23 14.65 2.67
C SER A 101 34.03 14.93 4.18
N ARG A 102 33.45 13.98 4.93
CA ARG A 102 33.30 14.12 6.39
C ARG A 102 33.80 12.86 7.06
N PRO A 103 34.89 12.94 7.86
CA PRO A 103 35.27 11.81 8.72
C PRO A 103 34.11 11.53 9.68
N ILE A 104 33.71 10.26 9.76
CA ILE A 104 32.81 9.80 10.82
C ILE A 104 33.56 10.00 12.13
N ASN A 105 33.18 11.00 12.90
CA ASN A 105 33.79 11.38 14.17
C ASN A 105 35.35 11.42 14.14
N ALA A 106 35.93 12.51 14.49
CA ALA A 106 37.38 12.68 14.55
C ALA A 106 38.01 11.53 15.37
N GLY A 107 38.49 10.49 14.68
CA GLY A 107 39.18 9.36 15.31
C GLY A 107 38.82 7.96 14.76
N ASN A 108 37.68 7.76 14.16
CA ASN A 108 37.26 6.42 13.66
C ASN A 108 37.25 6.37 12.13
N ASN A 109 38.37 6.00 11.54
CA ASN A 109 38.42 5.59 10.14
C ASN A 109 37.93 4.16 10.05
N ILE A 110 36.68 3.96 9.59
CA ILE A 110 36.21 2.63 9.21
C ILE A 110 36.95 2.23 7.94
N THR A 111 37.88 1.30 8.07
CA THR A 111 38.59 0.73 6.92
C THR A 111 37.80 -0.43 6.38
N PHE A 112 37.70 -0.53 5.06
CA PHE A 112 37.10 -1.70 4.42
C PHE A 112 37.84 -2.98 4.80
N VAL A 113 37.13 -3.94 5.38
CA VAL A 113 37.65 -5.26 5.73
C VAL A 113 37.02 -6.27 4.78
N PRO A 114 37.82 -6.90 3.89
CA PRO A 114 37.29 -7.83 2.88
C PRO A 114 36.81 -9.17 3.47
N ASP A 115 37.23 -9.50 4.67
CA ASP A 115 36.81 -10.73 5.37
C ASP A 115 35.46 -10.51 6.05
N PRO A 116 34.38 -11.20 5.63
CA PRO A 116 33.05 -11.02 6.23
C PRO A 116 32.95 -11.52 7.67
N PHE A 117 33.89 -12.36 8.13
CA PHE A 117 33.90 -12.90 9.49
C PHE A 117 34.72 -12.06 10.49
N ASN A 118 35.49 -11.10 9.99
CA ASN A 118 36.34 -10.23 10.79
C ASN A 118 35.96 -8.75 10.65
N GLN A 119 34.66 -8.45 10.57
CA GLN A 119 34.18 -7.08 10.48
C GLN A 119 34.43 -6.32 11.80
N PRO A 120 34.74 -5.00 11.74
CA PRO A 120 34.91 -4.21 12.95
C PRO A 120 33.62 -4.20 13.78
N THR A 121 33.75 -4.48 15.07
CA THR A 121 32.61 -4.51 16.01
C THR A 121 32.43 -3.17 16.71
N ASP A 122 33.44 -2.31 16.71
CA ASP A 122 33.37 -0.94 17.22
C ASP A 122 33.53 0.03 16.06
N VAL A 123 32.41 0.55 15.60
CA VAL A 123 32.33 1.48 14.48
C VAL A 123 31.96 2.91 14.90
N GLY A 124 31.95 3.15 16.19
CA GLY A 124 31.53 4.42 16.80
C GLY A 124 30.02 4.54 16.96
N ASN A 125 29.58 5.61 17.57
CA ASN A 125 28.16 5.89 17.79
C ASN A 125 27.61 6.75 16.67
N SER A 126 26.44 6.38 16.13
CA SER A 126 25.63 7.26 15.28
C SER A 126 24.86 8.22 16.18
N SER A 127 24.79 9.48 15.77
CA SER A 127 23.96 10.47 16.46
C SER A 127 22.51 10.48 15.96
N THR A 128 22.20 9.71 14.91
CA THR A 128 20.86 9.69 14.28
C THR A 128 20.47 8.27 13.94
N ASN A 129 19.29 7.88 14.40
CA ASN A 129 18.62 6.65 14.00
C ASN A 129 17.38 7.00 13.18
N GLU A 130 17.03 6.14 12.26
CA GLU A 130 15.75 6.17 11.55
C GLU A 130 14.76 5.34 12.37
N VAL A 131 13.58 5.89 12.62
CA VAL A 131 12.49 5.20 13.30
C VAL A 131 11.27 5.29 12.42
N ASP A 132 10.79 4.14 11.96
CA ASP A 132 9.59 4.03 11.16
C ASP A 132 8.45 3.46 12.01
N VAL A 133 7.28 4.09 11.91
CA VAL A 133 6.09 3.68 12.67
C VAL A 133 4.86 3.70 11.79
N THR A 134 3.89 2.85 12.11
CA THR A 134 2.56 2.89 11.51
C THR A 134 1.59 3.55 12.48
N ASP A 135 0.82 4.51 11.97
CA ASP A 135 -0.23 5.17 12.74
C ASP A 135 -1.23 4.14 13.31
N PRO A 136 -1.66 4.25 14.58
CA PRO A 136 -2.67 3.35 15.15
C PRO A 136 -3.98 3.32 14.36
N ASP A 137 -4.34 4.45 13.75
CA ASP A 137 -5.54 4.61 12.92
C ASP A 137 -5.27 4.34 11.42
N TYR A 138 -4.18 3.66 11.10
CA TYR A 138 -3.82 3.37 9.72
C TYR A 138 -4.90 2.55 8.99
N HIS A 139 -5.27 3.04 7.81
CA HIS A 139 -6.18 2.36 6.90
C HIS A 139 -5.44 1.94 5.62
N PHE A 140 -5.67 0.71 5.19
CA PHE A 140 -5.15 0.25 3.90
C PHE A 140 -5.76 1.03 2.74
N PRO A 141 -4.99 1.27 1.66
CA PRO A 141 -5.49 1.99 0.49
C PRO A 141 -6.78 1.38 -0.03
N SER A 142 -7.75 2.22 -0.34
CA SER A 142 -9.00 1.77 -0.95
C SER A 142 -9.57 2.81 -1.91
N VAL A 143 -10.20 2.28 -2.98
CA VAL A 143 -10.77 3.09 -4.06
C VAL A 143 -12.20 2.61 -4.34
N LEU A 144 -13.14 3.55 -4.33
CA LEU A 144 -14.45 3.35 -4.91
C LEU A 144 -14.36 3.60 -6.42
N ARG A 145 -14.76 2.62 -7.22
CA ARG A 145 -14.75 2.75 -8.68
C ARG A 145 -16.10 2.39 -9.26
N ALA A 146 -16.58 3.22 -10.18
CA ALA A 146 -17.76 2.94 -10.98
C ALA A 146 -17.43 3.07 -12.47
N THR A 147 -18.03 2.21 -13.27
CA THR A 147 -17.88 2.22 -14.73
C THR A 147 -19.24 2.08 -15.39
N LEU A 148 -19.41 2.73 -16.53
CA LEU A 148 -20.57 2.57 -17.42
C LEU A 148 -20.08 2.58 -18.86
N GLY A 149 -20.35 1.51 -19.60
CA GLY A 149 -19.95 1.34 -20.98
C GLY A 149 -21.12 1.09 -21.89
N TYR A 150 -21.02 1.53 -23.13
CA TYR A 150 -21.95 1.23 -24.22
C TYR A 150 -21.16 0.78 -25.44
N ASP A 151 -21.50 -0.38 -25.95
CA ASP A 151 -20.92 -0.98 -27.15
C ASP A 151 -22.03 -1.19 -28.16
N ARG A 152 -21.74 -0.92 -29.47
CA ARG A 152 -22.67 -1.14 -30.55
C ARG A 152 -21.94 -1.52 -31.84
N GLU A 153 -22.39 -2.60 -32.49
CA GLU A 153 -22.01 -2.93 -33.86
C GLU A 153 -22.66 -1.95 -34.84
N LEU A 154 -21.84 -1.37 -35.70
CA LEU A 154 -22.32 -0.46 -36.75
C LEU A 154 -22.66 -1.25 -38.02
N PRO A 155 -23.70 -0.85 -38.76
CA PRO A 155 -24.22 -1.62 -39.91
C PRO A 155 -23.27 -1.60 -41.11
N TRP A 156 -22.11 -0.96 -41.01
CA TRP A 156 -21.14 -0.86 -42.10
C TRP A 156 -19.75 -1.25 -41.66
N GLN A 157 -19.02 -1.93 -42.52
CA GLN A 157 -17.58 -2.25 -42.38
C GLN A 157 -17.19 -3.08 -41.14
N ASN A 158 -18.08 -3.83 -40.52
CA ASN A 158 -17.81 -4.62 -39.32
C ASN A 158 -17.12 -3.77 -38.19
N MET A 159 -17.57 -2.54 -38.07
CA MET A 159 -17.06 -1.63 -37.04
C MET A 159 -17.88 -1.72 -35.77
N THR A 160 -17.21 -1.62 -34.62
CA THR A 160 -17.87 -1.50 -33.31
C THR A 160 -17.59 -0.10 -32.72
N PHE A 161 -18.65 0.57 -32.33
CA PHE A 161 -18.55 1.79 -31.54
C PHE A 161 -18.56 1.42 -30.07
N THR A 162 -17.57 1.92 -29.32
CA THR A 162 -17.46 1.75 -27.87
C THR A 162 -17.28 3.10 -27.21
N THR A 163 -18.03 3.35 -26.13
CA THR A 163 -17.82 4.48 -25.23
C THR A 163 -17.86 4.00 -23.79
N GLU A 164 -17.01 4.57 -22.94
CA GLU A 164 -16.93 4.20 -21.55
C GLU A 164 -16.75 5.42 -20.67
N PHE A 165 -17.48 5.46 -19.56
CA PHE A 165 -17.31 6.40 -18.47
C PHE A 165 -16.73 5.66 -17.26
N ILE A 166 -15.67 6.20 -16.68
CA ILE A 166 -15.00 5.67 -15.50
C ILE A 166 -14.97 6.76 -14.44
N PHE A 167 -15.47 6.43 -13.25
CA PHE A 167 -15.33 7.23 -12.05
C PHE A 167 -14.48 6.47 -11.03
N ALA A 168 -13.55 7.16 -10.41
CA ALA A 168 -12.74 6.61 -9.32
C ALA A 168 -12.57 7.66 -8.23
N GLN A 169 -12.78 7.24 -6.99
CA GLN A 169 -12.57 8.05 -5.80
C GLN A 169 -11.73 7.26 -4.81
N THR A 170 -10.58 7.80 -4.46
CA THR A 170 -9.74 7.25 -3.38
C THR A 170 -10.39 7.58 -2.04
N ASN A 171 -10.67 6.55 -1.24
CA ASN A 171 -11.17 6.72 0.12
C ASN A 171 -10.02 6.84 1.11
N TYR A 172 -9.03 5.94 0.98
CA TYR A 172 -7.81 5.94 1.78
C TYR A 172 -6.61 5.78 0.87
N ASP A 173 -5.56 6.51 1.19
CA ASP A 173 -4.27 6.39 0.51
C ASP A 173 -3.15 6.43 1.55
N VAL A 174 -1.95 6.01 1.17
CA VAL A 174 -0.79 6.04 2.05
C VAL A 174 -0.20 7.43 2.06
N TYR A 175 -0.03 7.96 3.25
CA TYR A 175 0.61 9.24 3.51
C TYR A 175 1.80 9.03 4.45
N TRP A 176 2.86 9.79 4.23
CA TRP A 176 4.07 9.79 5.06
C TRP A 176 4.25 11.15 5.70
N GLU A 177 4.51 11.13 6.98
CA GLU A 177 4.81 12.33 7.75
C GLU A 177 6.14 12.16 8.49
N ASN A 178 6.95 13.20 8.49
CA ASN A 178 8.16 13.24 9.27
C ASN A 178 7.89 13.98 10.59
N LEU A 179 7.73 13.23 11.66
CA LEU A 179 7.42 13.77 12.98
C LEU A 179 8.56 14.60 13.61
N ASN A 180 9.77 14.50 13.07
CA ASN A 180 10.92 15.26 13.54
C ASN A 180 11.10 16.62 12.86
N ILE A 181 10.21 16.98 11.95
CA ILE A 181 10.19 18.30 11.32
C ILE A 181 9.13 19.15 12.03
N VAL A 182 9.56 20.15 12.76
CA VAL A 182 8.65 21.17 13.31
C VAL A 182 8.17 22.03 12.15
N PRO A 183 6.85 22.18 11.94
CA PRO A 183 6.30 23.02 10.89
C PRO A 183 6.63 24.51 11.09
#